data_de5003b0c1f2cbc15aa8cf82590e348a
#
_entry.id   de5003b0c1f2cbc15aa8cf82590e348a
#
_cell.length_a   1.000
_cell.length_b   1.000
_cell.length_c   1.000
_cell.angle_alpha   90.00
_cell.angle_beta   90.00
_cell.angle_gamma   90.00
#
_symmetry.space_group_name_H-M   'P 1'
#
loop_
_entity.id
_entity.type
_entity.pdbx_description
1 polymer ?
#
loop_
_entity_poly.entity_id
_entity_poly.type
_entity_poly.pdbx_seq_one_letter_code
_entity_poly.pdbx_strand_id
1 'polypeptide(L)'
;MTYKFSVLTQEQAEIIAFNWHYDGEYSFYDMEADQEDLDEFLNLKDRGNSTFAVTKGNEMVAFLSIRKVTDRIFDIGLGMRPDLTGKGNGIEFLRACIHFIQSVYKSGKITLSVTTFNHRAIKLYRKVGFKDEETFKQNTNGSTFEFLKMVYECK
;
A
#
# COMPACT_ATOMS: atom_id res chain seq x y z
N MET A 1 12.45 4.59 16.59
CA MET A 1 13.10 4.26 15.32
C MET A 1 12.34 4.85 14.16
N THR A 2 13.07 5.29 13.17
CA THR A 2 12.53 6.02 12.04
C THR A 2 12.37 5.11 10.83
N TYR A 3 11.28 5.27 10.09
CA TYR A 3 11.10 4.59 8.81
C TYR A 3 11.88 5.30 7.71
N LYS A 4 12.56 4.54 6.86
CA LYS A 4 13.29 5.06 5.71
C LYS A 4 12.66 4.54 4.43
N PHE A 5 12.55 5.41 3.44
CA PHE A 5 11.94 5.11 2.15
C PHE A 5 13.00 5.18 1.06
N SER A 6 13.15 4.11 0.31
CA SER A 6 14.09 4.04 -0.82
C SER A 6 13.43 3.34 -1.99
N VAL A 7 13.85 3.69 -3.22
CA VAL A 7 13.27 3.06 -4.41
C VAL A 7 13.46 1.54 -4.33
N LEU A 8 12.39 0.80 -4.58
CA LEU A 8 12.38 -0.66 -4.48
C LEU A 8 13.31 -1.27 -5.52
N THR A 9 14.22 -2.14 -5.06
CA THR A 9 15.10 -2.90 -5.95
C THR A 9 14.38 -4.12 -6.48
N GLN A 10 14.91 -4.71 -7.56
CA GLN A 10 14.34 -5.95 -8.11
C GLN A 10 14.41 -7.10 -7.10
N GLU A 11 15.51 -7.20 -6.38
CA GLU A 11 15.67 -8.22 -5.34
C GLU A 11 14.61 -8.06 -4.24
N GLN A 12 14.37 -6.84 -3.79
CA GLN A 12 13.34 -6.55 -2.79
C GLN A 12 11.95 -6.87 -3.31
N ALA A 13 11.66 -6.55 -4.58
CA ALA A 13 10.38 -6.87 -5.19
C ALA A 13 10.12 -8.38 -5.21
N GLU A 14 11.15 -9.17 -5.53
CA GLU A 14 11.04 -10.63 -5.54
C GLU A 14 10.80 -11.18 -4.14
N ILE A 15 11.45 -10.63 -3.13
CA ILE A 15 11.22 -11.04 -1.73
C ILE A 15 9.76 -10.80 -1.34
N ILE A 16 9.23 -9.62 -1.64
CA ILE A 16 7.83 -9.29 -1.34
C ILE A 16 6.89 -10.23 -2.09
N ALA A 17 7.10 -10.38 -3.39
CA ALA A 17 6.19 -11.13 -4.25
C ALA A 17 6.11 -12.60 -3.87
N PHE A 18 7.22 -13.23 -3.50
CA PHE A 18 7.28 -14.67 -3.30
C PHE A 18 7.32 -15.11 -1.83
N ASN A 19 7.65 -14.21 -0.90
CA ASN A 19 7.80 -14.58 0.50
C ASN A 19 6.77 -13.95 1.43
N TRP A 20 6.11 -12.87 1.02
CA TRP A 20 5.11 -12.22 1.87
C TRP A 20 3.73 -12.80 1.60
N HIS A 21 3.26 -13.65 2.51
CA HIS A 21 1.97 -14.32 2.42
C HIS A 21 1.12 -13.99 3.64
N TYR A 22 -0.14 -13.68 3.40
CA TYR A 22 -1.08 -13.27 4.46
C TYR A 22 -2.04 -14.41 4.76
N ASP A 23 -2.49 -14.49 6.00
CA ASP A 23 -3.34 -15.56 6.49
C ASP A 23 -4.82 -15.35 6.17
N GLY A 24 -5.56 -16.46 5.99
CA GLY A 24 -7.01 -16.45 5.84
C GLY A 24 -7.48 -15.61 4.66
N GLU A 25 -8.49 -14.79 4.90
CA GLU A 25 -9.03 -13.91 3.86
C GLU A 25 -8.04 -12.85 3.39
N TYR A 26 -7.04 -12.53 4.20
CA TYR A 26 -6.01 -11.56 3.83
C TYR A 26 -5.04 -12.10 2.78
N SER A 27 -5.08 -13.38 2.44
CA SER A 27 -4.31 -13.94 1.33
C SER A 27 -4.68 -13.28 -0.01
N PHE A 28 -5.82 -12.61 -0.07
CA PHE A 28 -6.22 -11.75 -1.19
C PHE A 28 -5.11 -10.76 -1.57
N TYR A 29 -4.34 -10.27 -0.58
CA TYR A 29 -3.29 -9.28 -0.79
C TYR A 29 -1.93 -9.87 -1.14
N ASP A 30 -1.81 -11.21 -1.23
CA ASP A 30 -0.59 -11.82 -1.72
C ASP A 30 -0.37 -11.41 -3.18
N MET A 31 0.85 -11.05 -3.54
CA MET A 31 1.14 -10.70 -4.94
C MET A 31 0.86 -11.85 -5.89
N GLU A 32 1.03 -13.08 -5.43
CA GLU A 32 0.78 -14.27 -6.24
C GLU A 32 -0.71 -14.59 -6.42
N ALA A 33 -1.60 -13.90 -5.71
CA ALA A 33 -3.04 -14.13 -5.81
C ALA A 33 -3.61 -13.67 -7.15
N ASP A 34 -2.93 -12.77 -7.85
CA ASP A 34 -3.34 -12.28 -9.16
C ASP A 34 -2.10 -12.21 -10.06
N GLN A 35 -2.14 -12.97 -11.17
CA GLN A 35 -0.98 -13.08 -12.06
C GLN A 35 -0.62 -11.76 -12.74
N GLU A 36 -1.61 -10.98 -13.11
CA GLU A 36 -1.38 -9.68 -13.73
C GLU A 36 -0.70 -8.72 -12.77
N ASP A 37 -1.17 -8.68 -11.53
CA ASP A 37 -0.55 -7.85 -10.49
C ASP A 37 0.87 -8.30 -10.19
N LEU A 38 1.10 -9.62 -10.16
CA LEU A 38 2.43 -10.18 -9.93
C LEU A 38 3.39 -9.77 -11.03
N ASP A 39 2.97 -9.94 -12.28
CA ASP A 39 3.80 -9.61 -13.45
C ASP A 39 4.16 -8.13 -13.47
N GLU A 40 3.19 -7.27 -13.20
CA GLU A 40 3.39 -5.83 -13.14
C GLU A 40 4.33 -5.43 -12.01
N PHE A 41 4.15 -6.01 -10.84
CA PHE A 41 4.99 -5.72 -9.67
C PHE A 41 6.44 -6.12 -9.89
N LEU A 42 6.68 -7.25 -10.57
CA LEU A 42 8.03 -7.75 -10.87
C LEU A 42 8.69 -7.07 -12.06
N ASN A 43 7.94 -6.30 -12.83
CA ASN A 43 8.47 -5.62 -14.00
C ASN A 43 9.13 -4.30 -13.58
N LEU A 44 10.45 -4.24 -13.64
CA LEU A 44 11.23 -3.07 -13.24
C LEU A 44 10.81 -1.81 -13.98
N LYS A 45 10.46 -1.95 -15.26
CA LYS A 45 10.07 -0.84 -16.13
C LYS A 45 8.72 -0.25 -15.70
N ASP A 46 7.76 -1.12 -15.35
CA ASP A 46 6.43 -0.69 -14.90
C ASP A 46 6.48 -0.02 -13.53
N ARG A 47 7.36 -0.50 -12.64
CA ARG A 47 7.52 0.12 -11.33
C ARG A 47 8.18 1.49 -11.40
N GLY A 48 9.15 1.66 -12.30
CA GLY A 48 9.94 2.88 -12.39
C GLY A 48 10.49 3.28 -11.01
N ASN A 49 10.29 4.54 -10.64
CA ASN A 49 10.75 5.08 -9.35
C ASN A 49 9.59 5.37 -8.40
N SER A 50 8.43 4.77 -8.61
CA SER A 50 7.22 5.08 -7.84
C SER A 50 6.85 4.05 -6.78
N THR A 51 7.64 2.99 -6.63
CA THR A 51 7.46 2.00 -5.57
C THR A 51 8.68 2.02 -4.67
N PHE A 52 8.42 2.08 -3.36
CA PHE A 52 9.46 2.26 -2.35
C PHE A 52 9.50 1.09 -1.39
N ALA A 53 10.71 0.68 -1.02
CA ALA A 53 10.92 -0.20 0.11
C ALA A 53 10.93 0.68 1.37
N VAL A 54 10.27 0.22 2.41
CA VAL A 54 10.24 0.90 3.70
C VAL A 54 11.03 0.06 4.69
N THR A 55 12.07 0.65 5.24
CA THR A 55 12.92 -0.04 6.20
C THR A 55 12.86 0.62 7.57
N LYS A 56 12.99 -0.19 8.61
CA LYS A 56 13.09 0.26 9.99
C LYS A 56 14.27 -0.45 10.62
N GLY A 57 15.28 0.30 11.01
CA GLY A 57 16.57 -0.29 11.33
C GLY A 57 17.19 -0.83 10.03
N ASN A 58 17.58 -2.09 10.05
CA ASN A 58 18.18 -2.74 8.88
C ASN A 58 17.21 -3.72 8.20
N GLU A 59 15.92 -3.67 8.55
CA GLU A 59 14.94 -4.62 8.05
C GLU A 59 13.91 -3.94 7.15
N MET A 60 13.59 -4.59 6.02
CA MET A 60 12.48 -4.16 5.19
C MET A 60 11.18 -4.60 5.85
N VAL A 61 10.36 -3.63 6.22
CA VAL A 61 9.12 -3.89 6.97
C VAL A 61 7.86 -3.68 6.15
N ALA A 62 7.95 -2.97 5.03
CA ALA A 62 6.79 -2.62 4.23
C ALA A 62 7.20 -2.15 2.84
N PHE A 63 6.20 -1.91 1.99
CA PHE A 63 6.39 -1.20 0.73
C PHE A 63 5.30 -0.16 0.54
N LEU A 64 5.57 0.81 -0.32
CA LEU A 64 4.66 1.89 -0.65
C LEU A 64 4.73 2.15 -2.15
N SER A 65 3.59 2.04 -2.85
CA SER A 65 3.47 2.41 -4.25
C SER A 65 2.72 3.73 -4.35
N ILE A 66 3.18 4.63 -5.21
CA ILE A 66 2.56 5.94 -5.39
C ILE A 66 2.26 6.13 -6.86
N ARG A 67 1.00 6.40 -7.20
CA ARG A 67 0.57 6.65 -8.56
C ARG A 67 0.00 8.06 -8.65
N LYS A 68 0.59 8.88 -9.51
CA LYS A 68 0.11 10.25 -9.74
C LYS A 68 -1.18 10.20 -10.57
N VAL A 69 -2.26 10.73 -10.02
CA VAL A 69 -3.55 10.83 -10.71
C VAL A 69 -3.67 12.21 -11.37
N THR A 70 -3.37 13.26 -10.61
CA THR A 70 -3.23 14.64 -11.10
C THR A 70 -2.02 15.26 -10.42
N ASP A 71 -1.72 16.51 -10.73
CA ASP A 71 -0.58 17.20 -10.09
C ASP A 71 -0.69 17.28 -8.56
N ARG A 72 -1.89 17.12 -8.01
CA ARG A 72 -2.15 17.25 -6.59
C ARG A 72 -2.75 16.01 -5.94
N ILE A 73 -3.17 15.03 -6.72
CA ILE A 73 -3.82 13.82 -6.20
C ILE A 73 -2.96 12.61 -6.49
N PHE A 74 -2.64 11.86 -5.45
CA PHE A 74 -1.82 10.66 -5.54
C PHE A 74 -2.57 9.48 -4.94
N ASP A 75 -2.62 8.38 -5.70
CA ASP A 75 -3.23 7.13 -5.26
C ASP A 75 -2.12 6.21 -4.77
N ILE A 76 -2.33 5.58 -3.63
CA ILE A 76 -1.29 4.76 -3.00
C ILE A 76 -1.74 3.32 -2.81
N GLY A 77 -0.75 2.44 -2.87
CA GLY A 77 -0.88 1.06 -2.42
C GLY A 77 0.20 0.82 -1.39
N LEU A 78 -0.10 0.10 -0.35
CA LEU A 78 0.88 -0.19 0.67
C LEU A 78 0.67 -1.58 1.24
N GLY A 79 1.76 -2.17 1.72
CA GLY A 79 1.70 -3.48 2.34
C GLY A 79 2.76 -3.59 3.40
N MET A 80 2.38 -4.15 4.54
CA MET A 80 3.31 -4.39 5.63
C MET A 80 3.68 -5.87 5.63
N ARG A 81 4.92 -6.18 6.01
CA ARG A 81 5.38 -7.56 6.13
C ARG A 81 4.40 -8.35 7.01
N PRO A 82 3.99 -9.55 6.57
CA PRO A 82 2.89 -10.27 7.23
C PRO A 82 3.03 -10.46 8.73
N ASP A 83 4.23 -10.73 9.21
CA ASP A 83 4.48 -10.94 10.64
C ASP A 83 4.32 -9.67 11.48
N LEU A 84 4.26 -8.51 10.86
CA LEU A 84 4.09 -7.22 11.54
C LEU A 84 2.66 -6.70 11.50
N THR A 85 1.79 -7.33 10.73
CA THR A 85 0.38 -6.91 10.64
C THR A 85 -0.36 -7.25 11.93
N GLY A 86 -1.32 -6.39 12.30
CA GLY A 86 -2.15 -6.62 13.47
C GLY A 86 -1.45 -6.44 14.81
N LYS A 87 -0.26 -5.85 14.84
CA LYS A 87 0.54 -5.70 16.07
C LYS A 87 0.73 -4.26 16.52
N GLY A 88 -0.16 -3.36 16.07
CA GLY A 88 -0.11 -1.96 16.49
C GLY A 88 0.87 -1.08 15.74
N ASN A 89 1.53 -1.60 14.71
CA ASN A 89 2.53 -0.83 13.95
C ASN A 89 1.92 0.04 12.84
N GLY A 90 0.64 -0.17 12.54
CA GLY A 90 0.02 0.42 11.35
C GLY A 90 -0.11 1.92 11.40
N ILE A 91 -0.47 2.51 12.53
CA ILE A 91 -0.66 3.95 12.66
C ILE A 91 0.63 4.70 12.41
N GLU A 92 1.70 4.27 13.05
CA GLU A 92 3.03 4.88 12.92
C GLU A 92 3.52 4.78 11.49
N PHE A 93 3.38 3.60 10.88
CA PHE A 93 3.78 3.36 9.50
C PHE A 93 2.99 4.25 8.53
N LEU A 94 1.66 4.28 8.67
CA LEU A 94 0.80 5.05 7.78
C LEU A 94 1.09 6.55 7.87
N ARG A 95 1.30 7.06 9.08
CA ARG A 95 1.69 8.47 9.26
C ARG A 95 3.03 8.78 8.63
N ALA A 96 3.98 7.86 8.72
CA ALA A 96 5.28 8.00 8.07
C ALA A 96 5.12 8.05 6.54
N CYS A 97 4.25 7.22 5.98
CA CYS A 97 3.95 7.24 4.54
C CYS A 97 3.37 8.58 4.11
N ILE A 98 2.40 9.09 4.84
CA ILE A 98 1.77 10.38 4.53
C ILE A 98 2.80 11.51 4.57
N HIS A 99 3.62 11.51 5.60
CA HIS A 99 4.69 12.51 5.74
C HIS A 99 5.67 12.46 4.57
N PHE A 100 6.10 11.26 4.20
CA PHE A 100 7.00 11.06 3.06
C PHE A 100 6.38 11.59 1.77
N ILE A 101 5.13 11.22 1.49
CA ILE A 101 4.43 11.63 0.27
C ILE A 101 4.33 13.14 0.20
N GLN A 102 3.93 13.80 1.29
CA GLN A 102 3.81 15.25 1.33
C GLN A 102 5.14 15.96 1.15
N SER A 103 6.22 15.39 1.69
CA SER A 103 7.54 16.01 1.60
C SER A 103 8.14 15.91 0.19
N VAL A 104 7.82 14.83 -0.54
CA VAL A 104 8.41 14.58 -1.87
C VAL A 104 7.52 15.12 -2.99
N TYR A 105 6.20 14.94 -2.88
CA TYR A 105 5.27 15.23 -3.98
C TYR A 105 4.38 16.44 -3.75
N LYS A 106 4.37 17.01 -2.56
CA LYS A 106 3.53 18.17 -2.21
C LYS A 106 2.05 17.94 -2.58
N SER A 107 1.53 16.79 -2.19
CA SER A 107 0.17 16.35 -2.55
C SER A 107 -0.91 17.21 -1.88
N GLY A 108 -2.05 17.36 -2.57
CA GLY A 108 -3.26 17.94 -1.98
C GLY A 108 -4.18 16.87 -1.41
N LYS A 109 -4.24 15.72 -2.07
CA LYS A 109 -5.03 14.58 -1.62
C LYS A 109 -4.27 13.28 -1.84
N ILE A 110 -4.46 12.35 -0.91
CA ILE A 110 -3.93 10.99 -1.01
C ILE A 110 -5.14 10.06 -1.00
N THR A 111 -5.24 9.19 -2.01
CA THR A 111 -6.34 8.23 -2.09
C THR A 111 -5.81 6.81 -1.97
N LEU A 112 -6.67 5.92 -1.53
CA LEU A 112 -6.40 4.48 -1.54
C LEU A 112 -7.70 3.73 -1.73
N SER A 113 -7.58 2.47 -2.13
CA SER A 113 -8.72 1.57 -2.23
C SER A 113 -8.43 0.33 -1.40
N VAL A 114 -9.41 -0.10 -0.63
CA VAL A 114 -9.28 -1.23 0.29
C VAL A 114 -10.53 -2.10 0.14
N THR A 115 -10.36 -3.44 0.18
CA THR A 115 -11.51 -4.33 0.12
C THR A 115 -12.42 -4.09 1.33
N THR A 116 -13.73 -4.15 1.10
CA THR A 116 -14.70 -3.87 2.17
C THR A 116 -14.66 -4.89 3.30
N PHE A 117 -14.14 -6.09 3.05
CA PHE A 117 -13.97 -7.09 4.11
C PHE A 117 -12.78 -6.83 5.02
N ASN A 118 -11.87 -5.95 4.64
CA ASN A 118 -10.66 -5.66 5.42
C ASN A 118 -10.94 -4.61 6.49
N HIS A 119 -11.74 -4.99 7.48
CA HIS A 119 -12.16 -4.09 8.56
C HIS A 119 -11.00 -3.53 9.36
N ARG A 120 -9.96 -4.32 9.55
CA ARG A 120 -8.76 -3.91 10.29
C ARG A 120 -8.08 -2.71 9.62
N ALA A 121 -7.88 -2.79 8.32
CA ALA A 121 -7.25 -1.70 7.57
C ALA A 121 -8.15 -0.47 7.49
N ILE A 122 -9.43 -0.65 7.22
CA ILE A 122 -10.40 0.46 7.14
C ILE A 122 -10.41 1.24 8.45
N LYS A 123 -10.46 0.54 9.56
CA LYS A 123 -10.45 1.16 10.89
C LYS A 123 -9.17 1.98 11.11
N LEU A 124 -8.04 1.43 10.68
CA LEU A 124 -6.75 2.09 10.78
C LEU A 124 -6.72 3.37 9.95
N TYR A 125 -7.18 3.31 8.70
CA TYR A 125 -7.19 4.46 7.81
C TYR A 125 -8.07 5.58 8.34
N ARG A 126 -9.26 5.25 8.83
CA ARG A 126 -10.17 6.24 9.44
C ARG A 126 -9.52 6.91 10.64
N LYS A 127 -8.82 6.14 11.44
CA LYS A 127 -8.15 6.63 12.66
C LYS A 127 -7.06 7.65 12.35
N VAL A 128 -6.37 7.49 11.24
CA VAL A 128 -5.31 8.40 10.81
C VAL A 128 -5.87 9.65 10.12
N GLY A 129 -7.08 9.58 9.61
CA GLY A 129 -7.74 10.74 9.01
C GLY A 129 -8.28 10.54 7.60
N PHE A 130 -8.19 9.33 7.07
CA PHE A 130 -8.84 9.02 5.79
C PHE A 130 -10.35 8.98 5.98
N LYS A 131 -11.08 9.47 4.99
CA LYS A 131 -12.54 9.46 4.97
C LYS A 131 -13.04 8.59 3.85
N ASP A 132 -14.16 7.89 4.10
CA ASP A 132 -14.84 7.08 3.10
C ASP A 132 -15.34 7.99 1.97
N GLU A 133 -15.06 7.61 0.73
CA GLU A 133 -15.58 8.38 -0.41
C GLU A 133 -16.67 7.62 -1.14
N GLU A 134 -16.38 6.40 -1.61
CA GLU A 134 -17.35 5.59 -2.33
C GLU A 134 -16.95 4.12 -2.32
N THR A 135 -17.91 3.24 -2.60
CA THR A 135 -17.64 1.83 -2.83
C THR A 135 -17.79 1.53 -4.31
N PHE A 136 -17.04 0.56 -4.80
CA PHE A 136 -17.12 0.12 -6.18
C PHE A 136 -16.73 -1.35 -6.27
N LYS A 137 -17.13 -2.00 -7.36
CA LYS A 137 -16.78 -3.40 -7.60
C LYS A 137 -15.73 -3.49 -8.69
N GLN A 138 -14.78 -4.39 -8.53
CA GLN A 138 -13.71 -4.61 -9.49
C GLN A 138 -13.39 -6.10 -9.58
N ASN A 139 -13.15 -6.56 -10.81
CA ASN A 139 -12.69 -7.92 -11.05
C ASN A 139 -11.19 -7.99 -10.75
N THR A 140 -10.82 -8.90 -9.86
CA THR A 140 -9.43 -9.14 -9.51
C THR A 140 -9.33 -10.52 -8.86
N ASN A 141 -8.14 -11.13 -8.87
CA ASN A 141 -7.92 -12.45 -8.26
C ASN A 141 -8.92 -13.51 -8.74
N GLY A 142 -9.37 -13.40 -9.99
CA GLY A 142 -10.29 -14.36 -10.59
C GLY A 142 -11.75 -14.19 -10.19
N SER A 143 -12.14 -13.14 -9.50
CA SER A 143 -13.51 -12.90 -9.05
C SER A 143 -13.81 -11.42 -8.96
N THR A 144 -15.03 -11.07 -8.54
CA THR A 144 -15.45 -9.69 -8.33
C THR A 144 -15.44 -9.38 -6.84
N PHE A 145 -14.77 -8.31 -6.46
CA PHE A 145 -14.70 -7.87 -5.07
C PHE A 145 -15.15 -6.42 -4.93
N GLU A 146 -15.71 -6.11 -3.78
CA GLU A 146 -16.11 -4.73 -3.46
C GLU A 146 -14.96 -4.02 -2.74
N PHE A 147 -14.70 -2.80 -3.17
CA PHE A 147 -13.67 -1.94 -2.60
C PHE A 147 -14.27 -0.65 -2.05
N LEU A 148 -13.66 -0.14 -1.01
CA LEU A 148 -13.95 1.18 -0.46
C LEU A 148 -12.81 2.12 -0.86
N LYS A 149 -13.16 3.21 -1.54
CA LYS A 149 -12.19 4.27 -1.84
C LYS A 149 -12.19 5.26 -0.67
N MET A 150 -11.01 5.58 -0.19
CA MET A 150 -10.82 6.50 0.93
C MET A 150 -9.90 7.64 0.53
N VAL A 151 -10.09 8.79 1.15
CA VAL A 151 -9.37 10.02 0.81
C VAL A 151 -8.83 10.69 2.07
N TYR A 152 -7.57 11.08 2.01
CA TYR A 152 -6.93 11.91 3.02
C TYR A 152 -6.63 13.27 2.41
N GLU A 153 -7.12 14.34 3.04
CA GLU A 153 -6.86 15.69 2.58
C GLU A 153 -5.62 16.26 3.26
N CYS A 154 -4.65 16.65 2.45
CA CYS A 154 -3.41 17.23 2.93
C CYS A 154 -3.59 18.72 3.20
N LYS A 155 -2.94 19.19 4.24
CA LYS A 155 -3.01 20.60 4.59
C LYS A 155 -1.78 21.36 4.14
#